data_97e57348772c537c52dbe23a972c9308
#
_entry.id   97e57348772c537c52dbe23a972c9308
#
_cell.length_a   1.000
_cell.length_b   1.000
_cell.length_c   1.000
_cell.angle_alpha   90.00
_cell.angle_beta   90.00
_cell.angle_gamma   90.00
#
_symmetry.space_group_name_H-M   'P 1'
#
loop_
_entity.id
_entity.type
_entity.pdbx_description
1 polymer ?
#
loop_
_entity_poly.entity_id
_entity_poly.type
_entity_poly.pdbx_seq_one_letter_code
_entity_poly.pdbx_strand_id
1 'polypeptide(L)'
;MRHRKHSNQLGVKKEHREALLANLSKALLTHGRIKTTLKKAKVLRPFVEKVITLAKNGSLHSRRMAISRVRDTDAVHGLFDDKVEQFRDREGGY
;
A
#
# COMPACT_ATOMS: atom_id res chain seq x y z
N MET A 1 -8.94 -7.65 27.70
CA MET A 1 -9.26 -7.19 27.20
C MET A 1 -9.07 -7.15 26.01
N ARG A 2 -9.65 -7.25 25.33
CA ARG A 2 -9.58 -7.32 24.20
C ARG A 2 -9.77 -6.18 23.52
N HIS A 3 -9.96 -5.21 23.93
CA HIS A 3 -10.02 -4.05 23.27
C HIS A 3 -8.82 -3.89 22.48
N ARG A 4 -8.00 -4.84 22.45
CA ARG A 4 -6.96 -4.82 21.66
C ARG A 4 -7.23 -5.34 20.38
N LYS A 5 -8.42 -5.74 19.99
CA LYS A 5 -8.77 -6.16 18.76
C LYS A 5 -8.72 -5.00 17.89
N HIS A 6 -7.76 -4.78 17.07
CA HIS A 6 -7.68 -3.68 16.14
C HIS A 6 -8.53 -3.92 14.90
N SER A 7 -9.22 -2.90 14.47
CA SER A 7 -10.08 -3.01 13.29
C SER A 7 -9.29 -3.38 12.03
N ASN A 8 -7.99 -3.07 12.01
CA ASN A 8 -7.18 -3.37 10.83
C ASN A 8 -6.60 -4.77 10.80
N GLN A 9 -6.99 -5.64 11.71
CA GLN A 9 -6.50 -7.02 11.69
C GLN A 9 -7.26 -7.90 10.71
N LEU A 10 -8.47 -7.48 10.33
CA LEU A 10 -9.29 -8.21 9.35
C LEU A 10 -9.59 -9.65 9.76
N GLY A 11 -9.46 -9.97 11.05
CA GLY A 11 -9.75 -11.30 11.55
C GLY A 11 -8.74 -12.36 11.17
N VAL A 12 -7.57 -11.99 10.68
CA VAL A 12 -6.54 -12.95 10.27
C VAL A 12 -5.23 -12.67 10.96
N LYS A 13 -4.32 -13.64 10.93
CA LYS A 13 -3.02 -13.49 11.55
C LYS A 13 -2.21 -12.41 10.86
N LYS A 14 -1.22 -11.88 11.57
CA LYS A 14 -0.41 -10.79 11.07
C LYS A 14 0.22 -11.10 9.71
N GLU A 15 0.83 -12.28 9.58
CA GLU A 15 1.48 -12.64 8.31
C GLU A 15 0.51 -12.71 7.17
N HIS A 16 -0.67 -13.27 7.43
CA HIS A 16 -1.71 -13.37 6.41
C HIS A 16 -2.22 -11.97 6.04
N ARG A 17 -2.38 -11.10 7.03
CA ARG A 17 -2.83 -9.73 6.79
C ARG A 17 -1.83 -8.98 5.93
N GLU A 18 -0.53 -9.12 6.24
CA GLU A 18 0.50 -8.44 5.47
C GLU A 18 0.55 -8.94 4.02
N ALA A 19 0.38 -10.25 3.83
CA ALA A 19 0.33 -10.81 2.48
C ALA A 19 -0.91 -10.32 1.73
N LEU A 20 -2.04 -10.25 2.42
CA LEU A 20 -3.27 -9.75 1.81
C LEU A 20 -3.12 -8.30 1.37
N LEU A 21 -2.56 -7.45 2.23
CA LEU A 21 -2.37 -6.04 1.90
C LEU A 21 -1.35 -5.87 0.77
N ALA A 22 -0.31 -6.69 0.75
CA ALA A 22 0.67 -6.66 -0.33
C ALA A 22 0.00 -7.00 -1.66
N ASN A 23 -0.82 -8.07 -1.68
CA ASN A 23 -1.50 -8.46 -2.90
C ASN A 23 -2.51 -7.41 -3.39
N LEU A 24 -3.26 -6.83 -2.46
CA LEU A 24 -4.24 -5.80 -2.82
C LEU A 24 -3.55 -4.53 -3.32
N SER A 25 -2.44 -4.13 -2.71
CA SER A 25 -1.72 -2.94 -3.16
C SER A 25 -1.05 -3.18 -4.51
N LYS A 26 -0.51 -4.37 -4.74
CA LYS A 26 0.04 -4.71 -6.05
C LYS A 26 -1.04 -4.58 -7.12
N ALA A 27 -2.22 -5.14 -6.88
CA ALA A 27 -3.32 -5.07 -7.83
C ALA A 27 -3.74 -3.62 -8.08
N LEU A 28 -3.84 -2.83 -7.02
CA LEU A 28 -4.24 -1.44 -7.14
C LEU A 28 -3.21 -0.64 -7.93
N LEU A 29 -1.93 -0.82 -7.64
CA LEU A 29 -0.88 -0.09 -8.36
C LEU A 29 -0.78 -0.52 -9.81
N THR A 30 -1.08 -1.78 -10.11
CA THR A 30 -1.01 -2.29 -11.46
C THR A 30 -2.20 -1.84 -12.30
N HIS A 31 -3.41 -1.93 -11.75
CA HIS A 31 -4.63 -1.68 -12.50
C HIS A 31 -5.24 -0.30 -12.29
N GLY A 32 -4.82 0.43 -11.26
CA GLY A 32 -5.34 1.76 -10.97
C GLY A 32 -6.68 1.76 -10.23
N ARG A 33 -7.37 0.63 -10.20
CA ARG A 33 -8.68 0.52 -9.57
C ARG A 33 -8.96 -0.94 -9.28
N ILE A 34 -9.47 -1.23 -8.09
CA ILE A 34 -9.85 -2.59 -7.74
C ILE A 34 -11.17 -2.57 -6.98
N LYS A 35 -11.85 -3.71 -6.93
CA LYS A 35 -13.03 -3.89 -6.10
C LYS A 35 -12.67 -4.80 -4.94
N THR A 36 -13.09 -4.42 -3.74
CA THR A 36 -12.83 -5.22 -2.56
C THR A 36 -13.89 -4.90 -1.52
N THR A 37 -13.85 -5.54 -0.37
CA THR A 37 -14.81 -5.26 0.69
C THR A 37 -14.49 -3.92 1.33
N LEU A 38 -15.49 -3.29 1.92
CA LEU A 38 -15.32 -2.01 2.59
C LEU A 38 -14.25 -2.10 3.68
N LYS A 39 -14.28 -3.17 4.46
CA LYS A 39 -13.32 -3.33 5.54
C LYS A 39 -11.89 -3.43 5.03
N LYS A 40 -11.68 -4.21 3.98
CA LYS A 40 -10.35 -4.31 3.37
C LYS A 40 -9.91 -2.99 2.77
N ALA A 41 -10.82 -2.26 2.14
CA ALA A 41 -10.49 -0.97 1.55
C ALA A 41 -10.05 0.02 2.62
N LYS A 42 -10.71 0.02 3.78
CA LYS A 42 -10.35 0.93 4.87
C LYS A 42 -8.98 0.64 5.45
N VAL A 43 -8.57 -0.62 5.45
CA VAL A 43 -7.26 -1.00 5.95
C VAL A 43 -6.19 -0.76 4.88
N LEU A 44 -6.53 -1.01 3.63
CA LEU A 44 -5.61 -0.85 2.52
C LEU A 44 -5.21 0.61 2.29
N ARG A 45 -6.14 1.53 2.47
CA ARG A 45 -5.91 2.95 2.18
C ARG A 45 -4.66 3.51 2.88
N PRO A 46 -4.53 3.43 4.21
CA PRO A 46 -3.33 3.96 4.86
C PRO A 46 -2.06 3.21 4.45
N PHE A 47 -2.18 1.92 4.14
CA PHE A 47 -1.04 1.13 3.71
C PHE A 47 -0.52 1.66 2.37
N VAL A 48 -1.40 1.86 1.40
CA VAL A 48 -1.00 2.35 0.07
C VAL A 48 -0.53 3.80 0.14
N GLU A 49 -1.17 4.62 0.97
CA GLU A 49 -0.75 6.02 1.11
C GLU A 49 0.69 6.12 1.61
N LYS A 50 1.10 5.23 2.50
CA LYS A 50 2.48 5.20 2.97
C LYS A 50 3.43 4.80 1.85
N VAL A 51 3.02 3.86 1.01
CA VAL A 51 3.83 3.45 -0.13
C VAL A 51 3.97 4.61 -1.13
N ILE A 52 2.90 5.35 -1.37
CA ILE A 52 2.96 6.52 -2.25
C ILE A 52 3.88 7.60 -1.68
N THR A 53 3.84 7.80 -0.37
CA THR A 53 4.76 8.74 0.29
C THR A 53 6.21 8.33 0.08
N LEU A 54 6.50 7.02 0.16
CA LEU A 54 7.85 6.52 -0.12
C LEU A 54 8.25 6.84 -1.57
N ALA A 55 7.30 6.70 -2.50
CA ALA A 55 7.57 6.99 -3.91
C ALA A 55 7.86 8.47 -4.12
N LYS A 56 7.16 9.35 -3.40
CA LYS A 56 7.40 10.78 -3.49
C LYS A 56 8.79 11.14 -2.97
N ASN A 57 9.27 10.43 -1.96
CA ASN A 57 10.63 10.62 -1.46
C ASN A 57 11.65 10.19 -2.53
N GLY A 58 11.40 9.07 -3.18
CA GLY A 58 12.16 8.66 -4.35
C GLY A 58 13.57 8.13 -4.13
N SER A 59 14.05 8.04 -2.89
CA SER A 59 15.40 7.55 -2.64
C SER A 59 15.49 6.04 -2.87
N LEU A 60 16.71 5.53 -3.00
CA LEU A 60 16.93 4.10 -3.14
C LEU A 60 16.41 3.36 -1.91
N HIS A 61 16.62 3.93 -0.72
CA HIS A 61 16.13 3.34 0.52
C HIS A 61 14.60 3.27 0.51
N SER A 62 13.92 4.34 0.10
CA SER A 62 12.47 4.37 0.01
C SER A 62 11.94 3.33 -0.97
N ARG A 63 12.62 3.18 -2.11
CA ARG A 63 12.22 2.21 -3.12
C ARG A 63 12.33 0.78 -2.57
N ARG A 64 13.42 0.49 -1.85
CA ARG A 64 13.60 -0.83 -1.24
C ARG A 64 12.55 -1.12 -0.18
N MET A 65 12.19 -0.10 0.61
CA MET A 65 11.13 -0.25 1.61
C MET A 65 9.79 -0.54 0.94
N ALA A 66 9.48 0.17 -0.13
CA ALA A 66 8.23 -0.04 -0.86
C ALA A 66 8.16 -1.44 -1.45
N ILE A 67 9.25 -1.93 -2.03
CA ILE A 67 9.30 -3.28 -2.57
C ILE A 67 9.07 -4.32 -1.47
N SER A 68 9.66 -4.09 -0.30
CA SER A 68 9.48 -4.98 0.84
C SER A 68 8.00 -5.05 1.26
N ARG A 69 7.29 -3.93 1.22
CA ARG A 69 5.89 -3.89 1.65
C ARG A 69 4.93 -4.44 0.61
N VAL A 70 5.11 -4.05 -0.64
CA VAL A 70 4.21 -4.48 -1.73
C VAL A 70 4.57 -5.86 -2.23
N ARG A 71 5.84 -6.26 -2.07
CA ARG A 71 6.34 -7.57 -2.47
C ARG A 71 6.23 -7.80 -3.97
N ASP A 72 6.36 -6.73 -4.75
CA ASP A 72 6.34 -6.83 -6.21
C ASP A 72 7.19 -5.70 -6.77
N THR A 73 8.29 -6.07 -7.40
CA THR A 73 9.26 -5.11 -7.92
C THR A 73 8.67 -4.29 -9.06
N ASP A 74 7.97 -4.93 -9.98
CA ASP A 74 7.45 -4.24 -11.15
C ASP A 74 6.40 -3.20 -10.79
N ALA A 75 5.49 -3.54 -9.87
CA ALA A 75 4.47 -2.60 -9.43
C ALA A 75 5.11 -1.38 -8.77
N VAL A 76 6.13 -1.60 -7.95
CA VAL A 76 6.81 -0.51 -7.26
C VAL A 76 7.59 0.36 -8.23
N HIS A 77 8.31 -0.26 -9.17
CA HIS A 77 9.03 0.53 -10.17
C HIS A 77 8.07 1.36 -11.01
N GLY A 78 6.92 0.82 -11.38
CA GLY A 78 5.91 1.58 -12.11
C GLY A 78 5.42 2.78 -11.31
N LEU A 79 5.24 2.62 -10.00
CA LEU A 79 4.82 3.73 -9.15
C LEU A 79 5.91 4.80 -9.06
N PHE A 80 7.14 4.40 -8.76
CA PHE A 80 8.24 5.35 -8.57
C PHE A 80 8.61 6.08 -9.86
N ASP A 81 8.60 5.38 -10.99
CA ASP A 81 9.11 5.92 -12.24
C ASP A 81 8.05 6.68 -13.04
N ASP A 82 6.77 6.41 -12.78
CA ASP A 82 5.71 6.95 -13.61
C ASP A 82 4.53 7.49 -12.81
N LYS A 83 3.84 6.63 -12.07
CA LYS A 83 2.56 6.99 -11.47
C LYS A 83 2.66 8.01 -10.35
N VAL A 84 3.82 8.15 -9.72
CA VAL A 84 4.00 9.07 -8.61
C VAL A 84 3.73 10.51 -9.00
N GLU A 85 3.88 10.86 -10.28
CA GLU A 85 3.68 12.22 -10.73
C GLU A 85 2.29 12.76 -10.44
N GLN A 86 1.29 11.90 -10.47
CA GLN A 86 -0.07 12.36 -10.20
C GLN A 86 -0.32 12.71 -8.74
N PHE A 87 0.63 12.38 -7.86
CA PHE A 87 0.49 12.66 -6.43
C PHE A 87 1.45 13.71 -5.90
N ARG A 88 2.29 14.28 -6.77
CA ARG A 88 3.35 15.18 -6.34
C ARG A 88 2.84 16.40 -5.58
N ASP A 89 1.72 16.94 -6.00
CA ASP A 89 1.18 18.16 -5.42
C ASP A 89 0.36 17.93 -4.15
N ARG A 90 0.18 16.69 -3.74
CA ARG A 90 -0.58 16.38 -2.54
C ARG A 90 0.34 16.05 -1.38
N GLU A 91 -0.04 16.49 -0.18
CA GLU A 91 0.73 16.18 1.01
C GLU A 91 0.19 14.95 1.71
N GLY A 92 -0.89 14.41 1.23
CA GLY A 92 -1.54 13.23 1.76
C GLY A 92 -2.89 13.06 1.11
N GLY A 93 -3.66 12.08 1.56
CA GLY A 93 -5.00 11.87 1.05
C GLY A 93 -5.01 11.48 -0.42
N TYR A 94 -3.99 10.71 -0.81
CA TYR A 94 -3.89 10.31 -2.20
C TYR A 94 -5.05 9.42 -2.62
#